data_0984b3d133315cbf23b4e277f65c895d
#
_entry.id   0984b3d133315cbf23b4e277f65c895d
#
_cell.length_a   1.000
_cell.length_b   1.000
_cell.length_c   1.000
_cell.angle_alpha   90.00
_cell.angle_beta   90.00
_cell.angle_gamma   90.00
#
_symmetry.space_group_name_H-M   'P 1'
#
loop_
_entity.id
_entity.type
_entity.pdbx_description
1 polymer ?
#
loop_
_entity_poly.entity_id
_entity_poly.type
_entity_poly.pdbx_seq_one_letter_code
_entity_poly.pdbx_strand_id
1 'polypeptide(L)'
;MTPAATLTPLPPLIEVLLPTPTPVTYSVKGGDTLSAIALRFNVTLNALLEANSGVDPNALPIGTVLIIPVGGVVSGEPTPTPAAVTVRQARCWPEASGGLWCFGLVQNEYGTALENLSAQFTLLDPSGNEVASQTAFGLLNILPAGEAMPFTAHFPPPAPADVTPRLQVLTAILLLPGEARYLPVALQNILVQMDAPGRTAQVTGQAMPTMLDGQVNILWILGVAYDQSGNVVGVRRWESASPVAGGVSLPFSFLVSSVGPAIDRVELLVEARP
;
A
#
# COMPACT_ATOMS: atom_id res chain seq x y z
N MET A 1 7.75 46.75 -68.13
CA MET A 1 7.93 45.30 -68.21
C MET A 1 8.62 44.90 -66.85
N THR A 2 7.84 44.35 -65.98
CA THR A 2 8.33 43.90 -64.67
C THR A 2 8.68 42.39 -64.73
N PRO A 3 9.85 41.94 -64.34
CA PRO A 3 10.19 40.53 -64.44
C PRO A 3 9.40 39.69 -63.38
N ALA A 4 8.84 38.57 -63.84
CA ALA A 4 8.13 37.62 -63.02
C ALA A 4 9.13 36.86 -62.11
N ALA A 5 8.82 36.77 -60.82
CA ALA A 5 9.61 36.01 -59.87
C ALA A 5 9.39 34.49 -60.10
N THR A 6 10.48 33.78 -60.37
CA THR A 6 10.50 32.31 -60.47
C THR A 6 10.47 31.70 -59.10
N LEU A 7 9.39 30.94 -58.77
CA LEU A 7 9.28 30.18 -57.53
C LEU A 7 10.19 28.94 -57.60
N THR A 8 11.16 28.87 -56.72
CA THR A 8 12.02 27.69 -56.53
C THR A 8 11.21 26.62 -55.81
N PRO A 9 11.15 25.36 -56.30
CA PRO A 9 10.46 24.29 -55.56
C PRO A 9 11.17 23.97 -54.25
N LEU A 10 10.37 23.80 -53.18
CA LEU A 10 10.89 23.31 -51.89
C LEU A 10 11.43 21.88 -52.03
N PRO A 11 12.53 21.55 -51.35
CA PRO A 11 13.02 20.17 -51.30
C PRO A 11 12.01 19.26 -50.60
N PRO A 12 11.94 17.96 -50.95
CA PRO A 12 11.05 17.02 -50.31
C PRO A 12 11.43 16.85 -48.83
N LEU A 13 10.40 16.84 -47.98
CA LEU A 13 10.55 16.49 -46.55
C LEU A 13 11.06 15.05 -46.46
N ILE A 14 12.27 14.87 -45.95
CA ILE A 14 12.80 13.55 -45.58
C ILE A 14 12.10 13.17 -44.29
N GLU A 15 11.19 12.21 -44.38
CA GLU A 15 10.59 11.59 -43.23
C GLU A 15 11.65 10.74 -42.50
N VAL A 16 12.19 11.27 -41.39
CA VAL A 16 13.13 10.54 -40.56
C VAL A 16 12.31 9.52 -39.78
N LEU A 17 12.34 8.27 -40.21
CA LEU A 17 11.82 7.14 -39.41
C LEU A 17 12.65 7.03 -38.16
N LEU A 18 12.10 7.55 -37.04
CA LEU A 18 12.67 7.34 -35.72
C LEU A 18 12.58 5.83 -35.39
N PRO A 19 13.65 5.20 -34.87
CA PRO A 19 13.59 3.82 -34.49
C PRO A 19 12.51 3.62 -33.42
N THR A 20 11.62 2.66 -33.65
CA THR A 20 10.60 2.27 -32.67
C THR A 20 11.32 1.78 -31.41
N PRO A 21 11.09 2.39 -30.23
CA PRO A 21 11.77 1.98 -29.01
C PRO A 21 11.40 0.54 -28.68
N THR A 22 12.41 -0.28 -28.37
CA THR A 22 12.19 -1.67 -27.92
C THR A 22 11.43 -1.62 -26.60
N PRO A 23 10.30 -2.33 -26.44
CA PRO A 23 9.55 -2.33 -25.22
C PRO A 23 10.37 -2.95 -24.07
N VAL A 24 10.42 -2.26 -22.95
CA VAL A 24 10.96 -2.80 -21.70
C VAL A 24 9.91 -3.72 -21.09
N THR A 25 10.30 -4.90 -20.63
CA THR A 25 9.40 -5.82 -19.95
C THR A 25 9.80 -6.01 -18.49
N TYR A 26 8.81 -6.26 -17.62
CA TYR A 26 9.02 -6.54 -16.21
C TYR A 26 8.22 -7.76 -15.78
N SER A 27 8.86 -8.70 -15.07
CA SER A 27 8.18 -9.85 -14.48
C SER A 27 7.76 -9.54 -13.05
N VAL A 28 6.46 -9.66 -12.78
CA VAL A 28 5.83 -9.39 -11.48
C VAL A 28 6.40 -10.31 -10.41
N LYS A 29 6.75 -9.74 -9.27
CA LYS A 29 7.27 -10.44 -8.09
C LYS A 29 6.22 -10.44 -6.97
N GLY A 30 6.44 -11.30 -5.98
CA GLY A 30 5.58 -11.33 -4.78
C GLY A 30 5.55 -9.97 -4.07
N GLY A 31 4.36 -9.45 -3.84
CA GLY A 31 4.14 -8.14 -3.21
C GLY A 31 4.08 -6.95 -4.17
N ASP A 32 4.32 -7.16 -5.48
CA ASP A 32 4.16 -6.10 -6.47
C ASP A 32 2.68 -5.74 -6.67
N THR A 33 2.42 -4.46 -6.88
CA THR A 33 1.15 -3.93 -7.40
C THR A 33 1.42 -3.18 -8.69
N LEU A 34 0.43 -3.08 -9.57
CA LEU A 34 0.59 -2.30 -10.81
C LEU A 34 0.96 -0.84 -10.54
N SER A 35 0.42 -0.24 -9.48
CA SER A 35 0.75 1.13 -9.08
C SER A 35 2.22 1.26 -8.64
N ALA A 36 2.72 0.30 -7.85
CA ALA A 36 4.12 0.30 -7.41
C ALA A 36 5.07 0.08 -8.59
N ILE A 37 4.69 -0.79 -9.54
CA ILE A 37 5.45 -1.03 -10.77
C ILE A 37 5.47 0.23 -11.64
N ALA A 38 4.31 0.86 -11.86
CA ALA A 38 4.20 2.10 -12.63
C ALA A 38 5.11 3.20 -12.05
N LEU A 39 5.07 3.39 -10.73
CA LEU A 39 5.92 4.36 -10.03
C LEU A 39 7.42 4.01 -10.19
N ARG A 40 7.78 2.74 -10.02
CA ARG A 40 9.17 2.27 -10.15
C ARG A 40 9.77 2.56 -11.52
N PHE A 41 8.96 2.46 -12.57
CA PHE A 41 9.39 2.70 -13.95
C PHE A 41 9.06 4.10 -14.45
N ASN A 42 8.57 4.99 -13.58
CA ASN A 42 8.21 6.38 -13.90
C ASN A 42 7.22 6.48 -15.08
N VAL A 43 6.21 5.61 -15.07
CA VAL A 43 5.08 5.61 -16.02
C VAL A 43 3.77 5.78 -15.26
N THR A 44 2.72 6.28 -15.92
CA THR A 44 1.40 6.33 -15.28
C THR A 44 0.80 4.94 -15.16
N LEU A 45 -0.05 4.73 -14.13
CA LEU A 45 -0.81 3.49 -14.00
C LEU A 45 -1.68 3.24 -15.23
N ASN A 46 -2.31 4.29 -15.77
CA ASN A 46 -3.14 4.19 -16.98
C ASN A 46 -2.31 3.75 -18.20
N ALA A 47 -1.14 4.36 -18.43
CA ALA A 47 -0.26 3.95 -19.51
C ALA A 47 0.22 2.50 -19.35
N LEU A 48 0.50 2.07 -18.10
CA LEU A 48 0.86 0.69 -17.83
C LEU A 48 -0.31 -0.27 -18.11
N LEU A 49 -1.54 0.09 -17.72
CA LEU A 49 -2.75 -0.70 -17.98
C LEU A 49 -3.08 -0.76 -19.47
N GLU A 50 -3.00 0.35 -20.19
CA GLU A 50 -3.21 0.40 -21.64
C GLU A 50 -2.22 -0.48 -22.40
N ALA A 51 -0.94 -0.44 -22.01
CA ALA A 51 0.09 -1.29 -22.59
C ALA A 51 -0.11 -2.79 -22.26
N ASN A 52 -0.92 -3.12 -21.24
CA ASN A 52 -1.19 -4.47 -20.73
C ASN A 52 -2.69 -4.76 -20.61
N SER A 53 -3.47 -4.42 -21.61
CA SER A 53 -4.94 -4.51 -21.60
C SER A 53 -5.52 -5.92 -21.34
N GLY A 54 -4.69 -6.96 -21.36
CA GLY A 54 -5.07 -8.33 -21.02
C GLY A 54 -4.79 -8.72 -19.56
N VAL A 55 -4.28 -7.81 -18.75
CA VAL A 55 -3.96 -8.06 -17.33
C VAL A 55 -5.08 -7.52 -16.46
N ASP A 56 -5.62 -8.38 -15.59
CA ASP A 56 -6.61 -7.95 -14.58
C ASP A 56 -5.89 -7.11 -13.50
N PRO A 57 -6.26 -5.82 -13.33
CA PRO A 57 -5.65 -4.97 -12.30
C PRO A 57 -5.83 -5.49 -10.88
N ASN A 58 -6.87 -6.29 -10.64
CA ASN A 58 -7.22 -6.82 -9.33
C ASN A 58 -6.64 -8.22 -9.06
N ALA A 59 -6.12 -8.86 -10.11
CA ALA A 59 -5.50 -10.17 -10.01
C ALA A 59 -4.17 -10.17 -10.78
N LEU A 60 -3.08 -9.81 -10.08
CA LEU A 60 -1.74 -9.74 -10.67
C LEU A 60 -0.91 -10.96 -10.23
N PRO A 61 -0.90 -12.08 -11.02
CA PRO A 61 -0.14 -13.26 -10.66
C PRO A 61 1.37 -13.00 -10.67
N ILE A 62 2.08 -13.61 -9.71
CA ILE A 62 3.54 -13.62 -9.71
C ILE A 62 4.04 -14.29 -11.00
N GLY A 63 5.04 -13.68 -11.64
CA GLY A 63 5.59 -14.15 -12.91
C GLY A 63 4.90 -13.58 -14.15
N THR A 64 3.80 -12.82 -14.01
CA THR A 64 3.19 -12.09 -15.13
C THR A 64 4.23 -11.15 -15.74
N VAL A 65 4.38 -11.21 -17.06
CA VAL A 65 5.28 -10.31 -17.79
C VAL A 65 4.47 -9.08 -18.24
N LEU A 66 4.86 -7.93 -17.73
CA LEU A 66 4.27 -6.64 -18.09
C LEU A 66 5.14 -5.91 -19.10
N ILE A 67 4.51 -5.30 -20.09
CA ILE A 67 5.14 -4.35 -21.01
C ILE A 67 5.17 -2.99 -20.30
N ILE A 68 6.36 -2.45 -20.13
CA ILE A 68 6.56 -1.11 -19.59
C ILE A 68 6.65 -0.13 -20.76
N PRO A 69 5.70 0.80 -20.93
CA PRO A 69 5.73 1.73 -22.03
C PRO A 69 6.93 2.67 -21.91
N VAL A 70 7.91 2.56 -22.82
CA VAL A 70 9.06 3.47 -22.91
C VAL A 70 8.64 4.71 -23.69
N GLY A 71 8.72 5.86 -23.04
CA GLY A 71 8.39 7.14 -23.66
C GLY A 71 7.01 7.69 -23.32
N GLY A 72 6.29 7.06 -22.42
CA GLY A 72 5.12 7.64 -21.76
C GLY A 72 5.54 8.74 -20.77
N VAL A 73 6.31 9.72 -21.24
CA VAL A 73 6.43 11.00 -20.53
C VAL A 73 5.03 11.56 -20.43
N VAL A 74 4.54 11.64 -19.24
CA VAL A 74 3.26 12.22 -18.87
C VAL A 74 3.16 13.61 -19.48
N SER A 75 2.69 13.69 -20.73
CA SER A 75 2.29 14.98 -21.27
C SER A 75 0.93 15.32 -20.67
N GLY A 76 0.94 15.99 -19.53
CA GLY A 76 -0.16 16.83 -19.10
C GLY A 76 -1.19 16.30 -18.10
N GLU A 77 -1.17 15.04 -17.67
CA GLU A 77 -1.92 14.72 -16.44
C GLU A 77 -0.99 14.85 -15.24
N PRO A 78 -1.34 15.65 -14.24
CA PRO A 78 -0.54 15.70 -13.02
C PRO A 78 -0.48 14.28 -12.47
N THR A 79 0.74 13.75 -12.27
CA THR A 79 0.93 12.59 -11.39
C THR A 79 0.11 12.89 -10.15
N PRO A 80 -0.86 12.06 -9.75
CA PRO A 80 -1.67 12.38 -8.59
C PRO A 80 -0.69 12.65 -7.44
N THR A 81 -0.65 13.92 -7.02
CA THR A 81 0.14 14.28 -5.83
C THR A 81 -0.41 13.41 -4.71
N PRO A 82 0.44 12.62 -4.03
CA PRO A 82 -0.03 11.79 -2.93
C PRO A 82 -0.86 12.64 -1.99
N ALA A 83 -2.00 12.14 -1.54
CA ALA A 83 -2.80 12.82 -0.54
C ALA A 83 -1.88 13.13 0.65
N ALA A 84 -1.91 14.37 1.15
CA ALA A 84 -1.11 14.76 2.29
C ALA A 84 -1.67 14.05 3.53
N VAL A 85 -0.99 13.01 4.01
CA VAL A 85 -1.40 12.22 5.16
C VAL A 85 -0.49 12.48 6.34
N THR A 86 -1.05 12.44 7.54
CA THR A 86 -0.32 12.69 8.78
C THR A 86 0.37 11.41 9.25
N VAL A 87 1.69 11.47 9.42
CA VAL A 87 2.45 10.42 10.12
C VAL A 87 2.41 10.76 11.61
N ARG A 88 1.70 9.96 12.40
CA ARG A 88 1.55 10.18 13.85
C ARG A 88 2.77 9.71 14.63
N GLN A 89 3.39 8.62 14.18
CA GLN A 89 4.57 8.05 14.85
C GLN A 89 5.41 7.21 13.89
N ALA A 90 6.69 7.10 14.21
CA ALA A 90 7.60 6.09 13.68
C ALA A 90 8.48 5.61 14.84
N ARG A 91 8.50 4.31 15.13
CA ARG A 91 9.27 3.72 16.23
C ARG A 91 9.76 2.34 15.87
N CYS A 92 10.96 1.99 16.33
CA CYS A 92 11.54 0.67 16.14
C CYS A 92 11.74 -0.04 17.47
N TRP A 93 11.57 -1.35 17.45
CA TRP A 93 11.78 -2.24 18.58
C TRP A 93 12.87 -3.25 18.22
N PRO A 94 13.92 -3.37 19.05
CA PRO A 94 14.98 -4.34 18.79
C PRO A 94 14.51 -5.76 19.09
N GLU A 95 14.95 -6.70 18.26
CA GLU A 95 14.78 -8.13 18.51
C GLU A 95 16.05 -8.75 19.11
N ALA A 96 15.85 -9.90 19.79
CA ALA A 96 16.95 -10.66 20.37
C ALA A 96 17.98 -11.15 19.34
N SER A 97 17.58 -11.30 18.09
CA SER A 97 18.45 -11.65 16.96
C SER A 97 19.40 -10.54 16.53
N GLY A 98 19.19 -9.29 17.02
CA GLY A 98 19.93 -8.10 16.59
C GLY A 98 19.31 -7.38 15.39
N GLY A 99 18.09 -7.72 15.01
CA GLY A 99 17.28 -6.99 14.02
C GLY A 99 16.43 -5.90 14.67
N LEU A 100 15.68 -5.15 13.84
CA LEU A 100 14.73 -4.11 14.27
C LEU A 100 13.40 -4.30 13.56
N TRP A 101 12.31 -4.33 14.33
CA TRP A 101 10.95 -4.13 13.82
C TRP A 101 10.56 -2.67 13.95
N CYS A 102 10.26 -2.02 12.85
CA CYS A 102 9.83 -0.63 12.81
C CYS A 102 8.36 -0.55 12.46
N PHE A 103 7.63 0.29 13.20
CA PHE A 103 6.23 0.61 12.98
C PHE A 103 6.07 2.10 12.79
N GLY A 104 5.23 2.47 11.83
CA GLY A 104 4.83 3.86 11.62
C GLY A 104 3.32 3.93 11.47
N LEU A 105 2.67 4.86 12.14
CA LEU A 105 1.23 5.03 12.11
C LEU A 105 0.86 6.21 11.21
N VAL A 106 0.05 5.94 10.19
CA VAL A 106 -0.45 6.94 9.23
C VAL A 106 -1.93 7.16 9.49
N GLN A 107 -2.32 8.42 9.67
CA GLN A 107 -3.71 8.84 9.89
C GLN A 107 -4.32 9.37 8.60
N ASN A 108 -5.51 8.89 8.26
CA ASN A 108 -6.35 9.48 7.23
C ASN A 108 -7.23 10.58 7.83
N GLU A 109 -6.89 11.84 7.56
CA GLU A 109 -7.67 13.00 8.01
C GLU A 109 -8.71 13.47 6.97
N TYR A 110 -8.80 12.77 5.83
CA TYR A 110 -9.78 13.08 4.80
C TYR A 110 -11.17 12.52 5.16
N GLY A 111 -12.21 13.14 4.65
CA GLY A 111 -13.60 12.65 4.77
C GLY A 111 -13.93 11.48 3.85
N THR A 112 -12.95 10.96 3.10
CA THR A 112 -13.06 9.80 2.21
C THR A 112 -11.90 8.85 2.47
N ALA A 113 -12.06 7.59 2.07
CA ALA A 113 -11.01 6.59 2.23
C ALA A 113 -9.81 6.88 1.31
N LEU A 114 -8.65 6.37 1.70
CA LEU A 114 -7.43 6.33 0.91
C LEU A 114 -7.14 4.89 0.49
N GLU A 115 -6.56 4.73 -0.69
CA GLU A 115 -6.11 3.43 -1.19
C GLU A 115 -4.68 3.49 -1.73
N ASN A 116 -4.10 2.33 -2.01
CA ASN A 116 -2.75 2.18 -2.57
C ASN A 116 -1.68 2.93 -1.76
N LEU A 117 -1.72 2.75 -0.44
CA LEU A 117 -0.77 3.41 0.44
C LEU A 117 0.57 2.67 0.44
N SER A 118 1.64 3.42 0.25
CA SER A 118 3.01 2.96 0.47
C SER A 118 3.81 4.03 1.20
N ALA A 119 4.82 3.60 1.93
CA ALA A 119 5.67 4.48 2.71
C ALA A 119 7.11 3.97 2.72
N GLN A 120 8.06 4.85 2.99
CA GLN A 120 9.46 4.51 3.17
C GLN A 120 9.86 4.74 4.62
N PHE A 121 10.39 3.71 5.24
CA PHE A 121 11.15 3.84 6.47
C PHE A 121 12.59 4.18 6.16
N THR A 122 13.11 5.19 6.84
CA THR A 122 14.52 5.57 6.81
C THR A 122 15.05 5.56 8.23
N LEU A 123 16.14 4.83 8.48
CA LEU A 123 16.86 4.86 9.75
C LEU A 123 17.97 5.90 9.66
N LEU A 124 17.95 6.84 10.58
CA LEU A 124 18.94 7.92 10.67
C LEU A 124 19.88 7.67 11.84
N ASP A 125 21.19 7.85 11.63
CA ASP A 125 22.18 7.86 12.70
C ASP A 125 22.04 9.11 13.60
N PRO A 126 22.75 9.22 14.74
CA PRO A 126 22.72 10.41 15.58
C PRO A 126 23.18 11.71 14.90
N SER A 127 23.89 11.60 13.77
CA SER A 127 24.31 12.75 12.94
C SER A 127 23.27 13.15 11.91
N GLY A 128 22.16 12.38 11.80
CA GLY A 128 21.07 12.62 10.85
C GLY A 128 21.32 12.03 9.45
N ASN A 129 22.35 11.20 9.26
CA ASN A 129 22.58 10.53 7.99
C ASN A 129 21.74 9.27 7.88
N GLU A 130 21.28 8.96 6.67
CA GLU A 130 20.61 7.70 6.37
C GLU A 130 21.60 6.54 6.44
N VAL A 131 21.28 5.53 7.26
CA VAL A 131 22.06 4.30 7.40
C VAL A 131 21.36 3.07 6.83
N ALA A 132 20.04 3.11 6.71
CA ALA A 132 19.25 2.08 6.04
C ALA A 132 17.89 2.64 5.66
N SER A 133 17.29 2.09 4.60
CA SER A 133 15.91 2.40 4.24
C SER A 133 15.18 1.18 3.67
N GLN A 134 13.85 1.15 3.84
CA GLN A 134 12.99 0.09 3.34
C GLN A 134 11.61 0.63 2.98
N THR A 135 11.09 0.22 1.83
CA THR A 135 9.70 0.51 1.44
C THR A 135 8.75 -0.45 2.15
N ALA A 136 7.70 0.12 2.72
CA ALA A 136 6.60 -0.60 3.35
C ALA A 136 5.29 -0.32 2.59
N PHE A 137 4.44 -1.33 2.52
CA PHE A 137 3.11 -1.23 1.91
C PHE A 137 2.04 -1.29 3.01
N GLY A 138 0.88 -0.72 2.71
CA GLY A 138 -0.27 -0.84 3.60
C GLY A 138 -0.60 -2.31 3.90
N LEU A 139 -0.90 -2.62 5.14
CA LEU A 139 -1.32 -3.96 5.56
C LEU A 139 -2.74 -4.28 5.07
N LEU A 140 -3.53 -3.24 4.81
CA LEU A 140 -4.76 -3.25 4.04
C LEU A 140 -4.56 -2.36 2.81
N ASN A 141 -5.34 -2.58 1.74
CA ASN A 141 -5.29 -1.73 0.55
C ASN A 141 -6.09 -0.44 0.72
N ILE A 142 -6.99 -0.41 1.69
CA ILE A 142 -7.83 0.75 2.02
C ILE A 142 -7.52 1.24 3.44
N LEU A 143 -7.45 2.56 3.59
CA LEU A 143 -7.46 3.24 4.88
C LEU A 143 -8.74 4.08 4.97
N PRO A 144 -9.75 3.66 5.75
CA PRO A 144 -11.01 4.38 5.86
C PRO A 144 -10.84 5.82 6.35
N ALA A 145 -11.86 6.64 6.11
CA ALA A 145 -11.90 8.03 6.58
C ALA A 145 -11.83 8.10 8.11
N GLY A 146 -10.93 8.93 8.63
CA GLY A 146 -10.77 9.14 10.07
C GLY A 146 -9.97 8.04 10.79
N GLU A 147 -9.61 6.94 10.11
CA GLU A 147 -8.87 5.83 10.70
C GLU A 147 -7.35 5.99 10.57
N ALA A 148 -6.61 5.19 11.35
CA ALA A 148 -5.16 5.13 11.29
C ALA A 148 -4.70 3.69 10.99
N MET A 149 -3.73 3.54 10.08
CA MET A 149 -3.17 2.25 9.71
C MET A 149 -1.66 2.22 9.96
N PRO A 150 -1.13 1.14 10.55
CA PRO A 150 0.30 0.98 10.71
C PRO A 150 0.97 0.51 9.41
N PHE A 151 2.17 1.01 9.19
CA PHE A 151 3.15 0.46 8.27
C PHE A 151 4.21 -0.28 9.04
N THR A 152 4.78 -1.32 8.47
CA THR A 152 5.80 -2.14 9.11
C THR A 152 6.99 -2.35 8.22
N ALA A 153 8.20 -2.30 8.81
CA ALA A 153 9.44 -2.68 8.15
C ALA A 153 10.30 -3.50 9.11
N HIS A 154 10.94 -4.54 8.59
CA HIS A 154 11.88 -5.35 9.32
C HIS A 154 13.28 -5.14 8.76
N PHE A 155 14.19 -4.65 9.58
CA PHE A 155 15.60 -4.54 9.25
C PHE A 155 16.33 -5.74 9.86
N PRO A 156 16.83 -6.67 9.01
CA PRO A 156 17.44 -7.90 9.50
C PRO A 156 18.76 -7.63 10.22
N PRO A 157 19.23 -8.58 11.05
CA PRO A 157 20.52 -8.46 11.73
C PRO A 157 21.70 -8.55 10.75
N PRO A 158 22.82 -7.80 10.98
CA PRO A 158 22.95 -6.83 12.05
C PRO A 158 22.27 -5.51 11.69
N ALA A 159 21.25 -5.12 12.48
CA ALA A 159 20.61 -3.83 12.29
C ALA A 159 21.46 -2.70 12.92
N PRO A 160 21.42 -1.47 12.39
CA PRO A 160 22.12 -0.34 12.98
C PRO A 160 21.64 -0.06 14.39
N ALA A 161 22.57 0.23 15.32
CA ALA A 161 22.26 0.67 16.67
C ALA A 161 22.06 2.18 16.73
N ASP A 162 21.38 2.66 17.76
CA ASP A 162 21.20 4.10 18.06
C ASP A 162 20.60 4.89 16.88
N VAL A 163 19.57 4.34 16.26
CA VAL A 163 18.92 4.97 15.11
C VAL A 163 17.58 5.62 15.47
N THR A 164 17.26 6.68 14.73
CA THR A 164 15.97 7.35 14.75
C THR A 164 15.21 6.96 13.48
N PRO A 165 14.05 6.29 13.58
CA PRO A 165 13.24 5.99 12.42
C PRO A 165 12.48 7.23 11.92
N ARG A 166 12.43 7.38 10.61
CA ARG A 166 11.59 8.33 9.90
C ARG A 166 10.69 7.57 8.94
N LEU A 167 9.41 7.93 8.89
CA LEU A 167 8.45 7.41 7.92
C LEU A 167 8.05 8.52 6.96
N GLN A 168 8.09 8.25 5.68
CA GLN A 168 7.59 9.12 4.64
C GLN A 168 6.59 8.36 3.77
N VAL A 169 5.36 8.87 3.64
CA VAL A 169 4.37 8.31 2.73
C VAL A 169 4.78 8.63 1.29
N LEU A 170 4.83 7.61 0.44
CA LEU A 170 5.20 7.70 -0.97
C LEU A 170 3.96 7.80 -1.86
N THR A 171 2.94 6.97 -1.55
CA THR A 171 1.67 6.97 -2.29
C THR A 171 0.50 6.92 -1.31
N ALA A 172 -0.56 7.67 -1.61
CA ALA A 172 -1.86 7.62 -0.97
C ALA A 172 -2.86 8.24 -1.96
N ILE A 173 -3.83 7.47 -2.43
CA ILE A 173 -4.78 7.89 -3.45
C ILE A 173 -6.15 8.03 -2.80
N LEU A 174 -6.82 9.15 -3.03
CA LEU A 174 -8.19 9.36 -2.58
C LEU A 174 -9.14 8.42 -3.33
N LEU A 175 -9.91 7.63 -2.59
CA LEU A 175 -10.94 6.78 -3.18
C LEU A 175 -12.09 7.66 -3.69
N LEU A 176 -12.47 7.47 -4.94
CA LEU A 176 -13.55 8.25 -5.53
C LEU A 176 -14.90 7.85 -4.94
N PRO A 177 -15.84 8.81 -4.76
CA PRO A 177 -17.19 8.50 -4.30
C PRO A 177 -17.88 7.51 -5.25
N GLY A 178 -18.56 6.50 -4.67
CA GLY A 178 -19.28 5.48 -5.45
C GLY A 178 -18.46 4.29 -5.90
N GLU A 179 -17.19 4.21 -5.53
CA GLU A 179 -16.36 3.04 -5.79
C GLU A 179 -16.89 1.80 -5.05
N ALA A 180 -17.27 0.77 -5.83
CA ALA A 180 -17.84 -0.48 -5.32
C ALA A 180 -16.79 -1.57 -5.04
N ARG A 181 -15.51 -1.26 -5.16
CA ARG A 181 -14.42 -2.24 -4.96
C ARG A 181 -14.25 -2.69 -3.50
N TYR A 182 -14.73 -1.88 -2.57
CA TYR A 182 -14.68 -2.17 -1.14
C TYR A 182 -16.10 -2.31 -0.60
N LEU A 183 -16.33 -3.41 0.10
CA LEU A 183 -17.64 -3.80 0.58
C LEU A 183 -17.75 -3.52 2.08
N PRO A 184 -18.92 -3.07 2.57
CA PRO A 184 -19.09 -2.79 3.99
C PRO A 184 -19.20 -4.07 4.81
N VAL A 185 -18.46 -4.11 5.94
CA VAL A 185 -18.45 -5.23 6.89
C VAL A 185 -18.62 -4.68 8.30
N ALA A 186 -19.53 -5.29 9.05
CA ALA A 186 -19.67 -5.03 10.48
C ALA A 186 -18.87 -6.08 11.28
N LEU A 187 -18.04 -5.60 12.21
CA LEU A 187 -17.38 -6.44 13.21
C LEU A 187 -18.25 -6.46 14.48
N GLN A 188 -18.55 -7.67 14.99
CA GLN A 188 -19.45 -7.87 16.12
C GLN A 188 -18.83 -8.82 17.13
N ASN A 189 -19.29 -8.72 18.41
CA ASN A 189 -18.90 -9.62 19.50
C ASN A 189 -17.37 -9.72 19.65
N ILE A 190 -16.67 -8.59 19.51
CA ILE A 190 -15.22 -8.53 19.63
C ILE A 190 -14.82 -8.77 21.08
N LEU A 191 -13.95 -9.75 21.27
CA LEU A 191 -13.32 -10.04 22.56
C LEU A 191 -11.80 -10.05 22.37
N VAL A 192 -11.09 -9.29 23.18
CA VAL A 192 -9.63 -9.25 23.24
C VAL A 192 -9.20 -9.78 24.62
N GLN A 193 -8.45 -10.88 24.63
CA GLN A 193 -7.91 -11.49 25.83
C GLN A 193 -6.39 -11.43 25.78
N MET A 194 -5.79 -10.72 26.72
CA MET A 194 -4.33 -10.62 26.84
C MET A 194 -3.80 -11.68 27.80
N ASP A 195 -2.61 -12.20 27.51
CA ASP A 195 -1.88 -13.02 28.46
C ASP A 195 -1.39 -12.19 29.68
N ALA A 196 -1.03 -12.84 30.77
CA ALA A 196 -0.63 -12.15 31.99
C ALA A 196 0.54 -11.17 31.81
N PRO A 197 1.60 -11.46 31.01
CA PRO A 197 2.67 -10.51 30.75
C PRO A 197 2.31 -9.46 29.67
N GLY A 198 1.13 -9.55 29.03
CA GLY A 198 0.73 -8.64 27.97
C GLY A 198 1.55 -8.79 26.67
N ARG A 199 2.17 -9.96 26.46
CA ARG A 199 3.01 -10.19 25.27
C ARG A 199 2.20 -10.65 24.06
N THR A 200 1.04 -11.23 24.30
CA THR A 200 0.12 -11.69 23.28
C THR A 200 -1.31 -11.32 23.61
N ALA A 201 -2.10 -11.04 22.58
CA ALA A 201 -3.53 -10.80 22.68
C ALA A 201 -4.26 -11.76 21.73
N GLN A 202 -5.15 -12.59 22.27
CA GLN A 202 -6.11 -13.37 21.50
C GLN A 202 -7.27 -12.46 21.12
N VAL A 203 -7.52 -12.33 19.84
CA VAL A 203 -8.67 -11.57 19.29
C VAL A 203 -9.66 -12.55 18.70
N THR A 204 -10.92 -12.47 19.11
CA THR A 204 -12.02 -13.25 18.57
C THR A 204 -13.19 -12.33 18.25
N GLY A 205 -14.03 -12.73 17.30
CA GLY A 205 -15.22 -11.96 16.92
C GLY A 205 -15.95 -12.57 15.74
N GLN A 206 -16.84 -11.77 15.20
CA GLN A 206 -17.62 -12.12 14.01
C GLN A 206 -17.54 -10.97 13.01
N ALA A 207 -17.32 -11.30 11.75
CA ALA A 207 -17.36 -10.38 10.62
C ALA A 207 -18.59 -10.69 9.76
N MET A 208 -19.40 -9.68 9.50
CA MET A 208 -20.63 -9.84 8.73
C MET A 208 -20.66 -8.80 7.61
N PRO A 209 -20.53 -9.22 6.33
CA PRO A 209 -20.79 -8.33 5.21
C PRO A 209 -22.23 -7.81 5.28
N THR A 210 -22.42 -6.48 5.22
CA THR A 210 -23.74 -5.86 5.44
C THR A 210 -24.57 -5.67 4.18
N MET A 211 -24.00 -6.01 3.00
CA MET A 211 -24.77 -6.09 1.77
C MET A 211 -25.78 -7.26 1.83
N LEU A 212 -26.92 -7.10 1.16
CA LEU A 212 -27.97 -8.12 1.13
C LEU A 212 -27.69 -9.19 0.06
N ASP A 213 -27.11 -8.77 -1.07
CA ASP A 213 -26.82 -9.62 -2.21
C ASP A 213 -25.32 -9.60 -2.53
N GLY A 214 -24.81 -10.67 -3.11
CA GLY A 214 -23.42 -10.80 -3.51
C GLY A 214 -22.56 -11.55 -2.50
N GLN A 215 -21.27 -11.53 -2.77
CA GLN A 215 -20.27 -12.30 -2.05
C GLN A 215 -19.00 -11.47 -1.85
N VAL A 216 -18.39 -11.63 -0.71
CA VAL A 216 -17.04 -11.13 -0.39
C VAL A 216 -16.06 -12.26 -0.68
N ASN A 217 -15.16 -12.06 -1.65
CA ASN A 217 -14.12 -13.03 -1.98
C ASN A 217 -12.86 -12.83 -1.14
N ILE A 218 -12.59 -11.60 -0.76
CA ILE A 218 -11.44 -11.22 0.08
C ILE A 218 -11.98 -10.50 1.31
N LEU A 219 -11.73 -11.08 2.49
CA LEU A 219 -12.03 -10.46 3.77
C LEU A 219 -10.78 -10.51 4.64
N TRP A 220 -10.25 -9.33 4.94
CA TRP A 220 -9.09 -9.15 5.80
C TRP A 220 -9.47 -8.38 7.04
N ILE A 221 -8.93 -8.80 8.18
CA ILE A 221 -9.05 -8.10 9.46
C ILE A 221 -7.64 -7.85 9.97
N LEU A 222 -7.31 -6.58 10.19
CA LEU A 222 -6.03 -6.16 10.73
C LEU A 222 -6.19 -5.84 12.22
N GLY A 223 -5.52 -6.60 13.08
CA GLY A 223 -5.36 -6.29 14.49
C GLY A 223 -4.09 -5.47 14.72
N VAL A 224 -4.23 -4.34 15.37
CA VAL A 224 -3.14 -3.42 15.71
C VAL A 224 -3.04 -3.34 17.23
N ALA A 225 -1.91 -3.80 17.78
CA ALA A 225 -1.65 -3.76 19.21
C ALA A 225 -0.85 -2.51 19.59
N TYR A 226 -1.30 -1.83 20.63
CA TYR A 226 -0.69 -0.62 21.17
C TYR A 226 -0.22 -0.84 22.61
N ASP A 227 0.86 -0.17 23.00
CA ASP A 227 1.30 -0.05 24.39
C ASP A 227 0.52 1.06 25.12
N GLN A 228 0.76 1.24 26.41
CA GLN A 228 0.16 2.29 27.25
C GLN A 228 0.45 3.71 26.75
N SER A 229 1.55 3.90 26.02
CA SER A 229 1.92 5.18 25.42
C SER A 229 1.26 5.41 24.05
N GLY A 230 0.48 4.44 23.56
CA GLY A 230 -0.16 4.48 22.25
C GLY A 230 0.77 4.17 21.07
N ASN A 231 1.98 3.62 21.35
CA ASN A 231 2.86 3.17 20.27
C ASN A 231 2.42 1.81 19.75
N VAL A 232 2.51 1.61 18.44
CA VAL A 232 2.29 0.28 17.84
C VAL A 232 3.42 -0.66 18.28
N VAL A 233 3.04 -1.80 18.85
CA VAL A 233 3.96 -2.84 19.33
C VAL A 233 3.77 -4.17 18.63
N GLY A 234 2.71 -4.31 17.84
CA GLY A 234 2.45 -5.52 17.06
C GLY A 234 1.27 -5.36 16.12
N VAL A 235 1.28 -6.14 15.05
CA VAL A 235 0.21 -6.19 14.07
C VAL A 235 -0.02 -7.61 13.59
N ARG A 236 -1.25 -7.92 13.25
CA ARG A 236 -1.61 -9.19 12.63
C ARG A 236 -2.75 -9.00 11.65
N ARG A 237 -2.57 -9.41 10.40
CA ARG A 237 -3.66 -9.53 9.44
C ARG A 237 -4.18 -10.97 9.46
N TRP A 238 -5.46 -11.10 9.65
CA TRP A 238 -6.22 -12.33 9.47
C TRP A 238 -6.92 -12.28 8.12
N GLU A 239 -7.02 -13.41 7.44
CA GLU A 239 -7.65 -13.54 6.13
C GLU A 239 -8.69 -14.66 6.19
N SER A 240 -9.85 -14.43 5.58
CA SER A 240 -10.86 -15.47 5.41
C SER A 240 -10.34 -16.56 4.46
N ALA A 241 -10.50 -17.81 4.87
CA ALA A 241 -10.09 -18.96 4.06
C ALA A 241 -11.03 -19.25 2.87
N SER A 242 -12.21 -18.63 2.86
CA SER A 242 -13.24 -18.85 1.82
C SER A 242 -14.12 -17.62 1.67
N PRO A 243 -14.78 -17.47 0.52
CA PRO A 243 -15.74 -16.40 0.29
C PRO A 243 -16.89 -16.42 1.29
N VAL A 244 -17.43 -15.22 1.61
CA VAL A 244 -18.50 -15.00 2.58
C VAL A 244 -19.67 -14.33 1.88
N ALA A 245 -20.87 -14.96 1.96
CA ALA A 245 -22.06 -14.35 1.39
C ALA A 245 -22.52 -13.12 2.20
N GLY A 246 -23.19 -12.19 1.53
CA GLY A 246 -23.81 -11.04 2.17
C GLY A 246 -24.75 -11.45 3.29
N GLY A 247 -24.74 -10.75 4.42
CA GLY A 247 -25.55 -11.04 5.60
C GLY A 247 -25.14 -12.27 6.41
N VAL A 248 -24.13 -13.03 5.96
CA VAL A 248 -23.66 -14.22 6.70
C VAL A 248 -22.54 -13.82 7.66
N SER A 249 -22.69 -14.21 8.93
CA SER A 249 -21.70 -13.98 9.96
C SER A 249 -20.58 -15.02 9.92
N LEU A 250 -19.33 -14.57 9.76
CA LEU A 250 -18.14 -15.43 9.77
C LEU A 250 -17.38 -15.22 11.09
N PRO A 251 -17.19 -16.26 11.91
CA PRO A 251 -16.34 -16.16 13.09
C PRO A 251 -14.85 -16.05 12.69
N PHE A 252 -14.10 -15.24 13.41
CA PHE A 252 -12.66 -15.13 13.26
C PHE A 252 -11.94 -15.23 14.59
N SER A 253 -10.68 -15.65 14.54
CA SER A 253 -9.81 -15.79 15.69
C SER A 253 -8.36 -15.71 15.26
N PHE A 254 -7.57 -14.87 15.93
CA PHE A 254 -6.13 -14.75 15.68
C PHE A 254 -5.38 -14.19 16.89
N LEU A 255 -4.07 -14.41 16.91
CA LEU A 255 -3.16 -13.87 17.92
C LEU A 255 -2.39 -12.67 17.37
N VAL A 256 -2.30 -11.60 18.15
CA VAL A 256 -1.37 -10.49 17.93
C VAL A 256 -0.29 -10.56 18.99
N SER A 257 0.98 -10.48 18.58
CA SER A 257 2.12 -10.51 19.50
C SER A 257 2.84 -9.18 19.51
N SER A 258 3.28 -8.74 20.69
CA SER A 258 4.13 -7.57 20.83
C SER A 258 5.59 -7.93 20.59
N VAL A 259 6.27 -7.14 19.78
CA VAL A 259 7.74 -7.13 19.62
C VAL A 259 8.40 -6.05 20.49
N GLY A 260 7.61 -5.20 21.13
CA GLY A 260 8.02 -4.11 22.01
C GLY A 260 7.53 -4.29 23.45
N PRO A 261 7.05 -3.23 24.11
CA PRO A 261 6.40 -3.28 25.44
C PRO A 261 5.13 -4.13 25.46
N ALA A 262 4.56 -4.31 26.64
CA ALA A 262 3.30 -5.02 26.83
C ALA A 262 2.16 -4.33 26.05
N ILE A 263 1.25 -5.15 25.54
CA ILE A 263 0.02 -4.70 24.87
C ILE A 263 -0.93 -4.13 25.94
N ASP A 264 -1.43 -2.93 25.69
CA ASP A 264 -2.48 -2.27 26.48
C ASP A 264 -3.85 -2.43 25.82
N ARG A 265 -3.92 -2.28 24.50
CA ARG A 265 -5.15 -2.45 23.72
C ARG A 265 -4.88 -2.96 22.30
N VAL A 266 -5.92 -3.49 21.68
CA VAL A 266 -5.92 -3.88 20.26
C VAL A 266 -7.08 -3.18 19.56
N GLU A 267 -6.79 -2.54 18.44
CA GLU A 267 -7.79 -1.95 17.52
C GLU A 267 -7.89 -2.78 16.25
N LEU A 268 -9.05 -2.79 15.61
CA LEU A 268 -9.32 -3.58 14.42
C LEU A 268 -9.69 -2.69 13.24
N LEU A 269 -9.08 -2.97 12.09
CA LEU A 269 -9.48 -2.46 10.78
C LEU A 269 -9.94 -3.63 9.92
N VAL A 270 -10.87 -3.39 9.02
CA VAL A 270 -11.41 -4.42 8.13
C VAL A 270 -11.39 -3.94 6.68
N GLU A 271 -11.08 -4.86 5.79
CA GLU A 271 -11.19 -4.69 4.34
C GLU A 271 -11.93 -5.89 3.76
N ALA A 272 -12.91 -5.61 2.88
CA ALA A 272 -13.61 -6.63 2.13
C ALA A 272 -13.72 -6.23 0.67
N ARG A 273 -13.55 -7.19 -0.22
CA ARG A 273 -13.66 -7.00 -1.68
C ARG A 273 -14.47 -8.15 -2.31
N PRO A 274 -15.18 -7.83 -3.43
CA PRO A 274 -15.92 -8.82 -4.20
C PRO A 274 -15.01 -9.87 -4.84
#